data_69433a65da197308eb639333b2432313
#
_entry.id   69433a65da197308eb639333b2432313
#
_cell.length_a   1.000
_cell.length_b   1.000
_cell.length_c   1.000
_cell.angle_alpha   90.00
_cell.angle_beta   90.00
_cell.angle_gamma   90.00
#
_symmetry.space_group_name_H-M   'P 1'
#
loop_
_entity.id
_entity.type
_entity.pdbx_description
1 polymer ?
#
loop_
_entity_poly.entity_id
_entity_poly.type
_entity_poly.pdbx_seq_one_letter_code
_entity_poly.pdbx_strand_id
1 'polypeptide(L)'
;MRILGINISHHSSSCLLKDGEIEWFMEEARLAKDKHHHIEYFNGGFYGSKLLKDIDHIDHVIFTSFCSKWHDWRRIACCLQAITSQGCSFGEVIFDPYEHHLYHAHNAFYASGFDQAIALVMDGSGALYKPMVDIEGGFYRESESVYHCEYPDRILPKERHYSAYEQAAIEPVTEGINTLSNTFPAALIFSRVCESFGFGARGADAGKVMGMYAYGKPDVYKNPWYIKSKTGHWITDNTVMYDDMLPFFDGERDFQKQANIAYKLQEETKKYTMSKLHDIIDKYNPKNIVLSGGYFMNCV
;
A
#
# COMPACT_ATOMS: atom_id res chain seq x y z
N MET A 1 4.38 -12.80 27.00
CA MET A 1 4.51 -13.12 25.56
C MET A 1 5.12 -11.94 24.85
N ARG A 2 6.18 -12.17 24.05
CA ARG A 2 6.81 -11.13 23.20
C ARG A 2 6.58 -11.44 21.74
N ILE A 3 6.19 -10.42 20.98
CA ILE A 3 5.95 -10.52 19.54
C ILE A 3 6.76 -9.42 18.85
N LEU A 4 7.61 -9.78 17.90
CA LEU A 4 8.37 -8.87 17.08
C LEU A 4 7.78 -8.80 15.67
N GLY A 5 7.21 -7.68 15.31
CA GLY A 5 6.78 -7.38 13.95
C GLY A 5 7.89 -6.69 13.16
N ILE A 6 8.17 -7.13 11.94
CA ILE A 6 9.20 -6.55 11.05
C ILE A 6 8.61 -6.33 9.66
N ASN A 7 8.54 -5.08 9.23
CA ASN A 7 8.30 -4.74 7.84
C ASN A 7 9.63 -4.74 7.08
N ILE A 8 9.77 -5.66 6.11
CA ILE A 8 10.98 -5.83 5.30
C ILE A 8 10.91 -5.13 3.93
N SER A 9 9.85 -4.35 3.69
CA SER A 9 9.66 -3.60 2.44
C SER A 9 10.34 -2.22 2.49
N HIS A 10 10.03 -1.34 1.52
CA HIS A 10 10.43 0.07 1.58
C HIS A 10 9.93 0.71 2.89
N HIS A 11 10.69 1.64 3.46
CA HIS A 11 10.44 2.18 4.80
C HIS A 11 10.38 1.08 5.87
N SER A 12 11.35 0.20 5.86
CA SER A 12 11.44 -0.89 6.82
C SER A 12 11.31 -0.39 8.24
N SER A 13 10.61 -1.14 9.05
CA SER A 13 10.35 -0.80 10.46
C SER A 13 10.20 -2.06 11.29
N SER A 14 10.35 -1.91 12.58
CA SER A 14 10.15 -2.99 13.54
C SER A 14 9.41 -2.51 14.78
N CYS A 15 8.64 -3.40 15.38
CA CYS A 15 7.86 -3.14 16.58
C CYS A 15 7.92 -4.36 17.50
N LEU A 16 8.27 -4.15 18.75
CA LEU A 16 8.21 -5.18 19.78
C LEU A 16 7.01 -4.93 20.68
N LEU A 17 6.16 -5.95 20.78
CA LEU A 17 5.09 -6.01 21.79
C LEU A 17 5.50 -6.92 22.92
N LYS A 18 5.12 -6.55 24.13
CA LYS A 18 5.21 -7.38 25.33
C LYS A 18 3.87 -7.38 26.04
N ASP A 19 3.28 -8.56 26.16
CA ASP A 19 1.99 -8.76 26.85
C ASP A 19 0.85 -7.84 26.35
N GLY A 20 0.85 -7.55 25.03
CA GLY A 20 -0.14 -6.72 24.35
C GLY A 20 0.21 -5.24 24.28
N GLU A 21 1.25 -4.77 24.98
CA GLU A 21 1.70 -3.38 24.98
C GLU A 21 2.91 -3.19 24.07
N ILE A 22 2.96 -2.04 23.37
CA ILE A 22 4.13 -1.68 22.55
C ILE A 22 5.29 -1.33 23.47
N GLU A 23 6.34 -2.17 23.48
CA GLU A 23 7.57 -1.91 24.23
C GLU A 23 8.44 -0.89 23.48
N TRP A 24 8.54 -1.04 22.15
CA TRP A 24 9.15 -0.04 21.26
C TRP A 24 8.68 -0.21 19.81
N PHE A 25 8.81 0.88 19.05
CA PHE A 25 8.65 0.93 17.59
C PHE A 25 9.83 1.70 16.99
N MET A 26 10.40 1.22 15.88
CA MET A 26 11.54 1.83 15.22
C MET A 26 11.45 1.74 13.70
N GLU A 27 11.62 2.87 13.03
CA GLU A 27 11.90 2.89 11.59
C GLU A 27 13.38 2.64 11.35
N GLU A 28 13.73 1.70 10.48
CA GLU A 28 15.12 1.38 10.13
C GLU A 28 15.90 2.60 9.61
N ALA A 29 15.22 3.50 8.89
CA ALA A 29 15.80 4.77 8.41
C ALA A 29 16.42 5.62 9.53
N ARG A 30 15.90 5.56 10.76
CA ARG A 30 16.43 6.30 11.92
C ARG A 30 17.75 5.73 12.39
N LEU A 31 17.88 4.41 12.34
CA LEU A 31 19.11 3.71 12.77
C LEU A 31 20.15 3.70 11.66
N ALA A 32 19.73 3.50 10.41
CA ALA A 32 20.59 3.51 9.23
C ALA A 32 21.08 4.91 8.84
N LYS A 33 20.38 5.98 9.26
CA LYS A 33 20.57 7.37 8.82
C LYS A 33 20.43 7.52 7.30
N ASP A 34 19.58 6.71 6.72
CA ASP A 34 19.27 6.68 5.30
C ASP A 34 17.76 6.76 5.08
N LYS A 35 17.30 7.87 4.48
CA LYS A 35 15.86 8.09 4.19
C LYS A 35 15.38 7.01 3.23
N HIS A 36 14.23 6.43 3.51
CA HIS A 36 13.64 5.32 2.75
C HIS A 36 14.42 4.01 2.83
N HIS A 37 15.28 3.85 3.85
CA HIS A 37 16.00 2.61 4.08
C HIS A 37 15.06 1.40 4.05
N HIS A 38 15.49 0.37 3.36
CA HIS A 38 14.83 -0.94 3.35
C HIS A 38 15.86 -2.02 3.67
N ILE A 39 15.39 -3.07 4.33
CA ILE A 39 16.26 -4.20 4.68
C ILE A 39 16.65 -4.92 3.39
N GLU A 40 17.90 -4.75 2.98
CA GLU A 40 18.46 -5.39 1.80
C GLU A 40 19.37 -6.57 2.13
N TYR A 41 19.43 -7.49 1.20
CA TYR A 41 20.27 -8.69 1.31
C TYR A 41 21.78 -8.39 1.36
N PHE A 42 22.23 -7.33 0.68
CA PHE A 42 23.66 -7.05 0.50
C PHE A 42 24.23 -5.90 1.32
N ASN A 43 23.42 -4.94 1.75
CA ASN A 43 23.89 -3.65 2.27
C ASN A 43 23.56 -3.37 3.74
N GLY A 44 23.43 -4.37 4.54
CA GLY A 44 23.30 -4.09 5.94
C GLY A 44 21.90 -4.44 6.44
N GLY A 45 21.94 -5.25 7.19
CA GLY A 45 20.99 -5.97 7.87
C GLY A 45 19.94 -5.17 8.62
N PHE A 46 19.21 -5.87 9.38
CA PHE A 46 18.20 -5.38 10.29
C PHE A 46 18.88 -4.64 11.47
N TYR A 47 18.96 -3.30 11.39
CA TYR A 47 19.56 -2.46 12.44
C TYR A 47 18.76 -2.47 13.73
N GLY A 48 17.43 -2.63 13.66
CA GLY A 48 16.55 -2.80 14.82
C GLY A 48 16.92 -3.97 15.70
N SER A 49 17.66 -4.96 15.18
CA SER A 49 18.17 -6.07 15.99
C SER A 49 19.01 -5.62 17.19
N LYS A 50 19.69 -4.48 17.10
CA LYS A 50 20.50 -3.91 18.20
C LYS A 50 19.66 -3.55 19.44
N LEU A 51 18.35 -3.34 19.26
CA LEU A 51 17.42 -3.07 20.35
C LEU A 51 17.03 -4.35 21.12
N LEU A 52 17.45 -5.51 20.61
CA LEU A 52 17.15 -6.83 21.21
C LEU A 52 18.26 -7.35 22.14
N LYS A 53 19.36 -6.60 22.34
CA LYS A 53 20.55 -7.06 23.09
C LYS A 53 20.29 -7.56 24.52
N ASP A 54 19.21 -7.06 25.15
CA ASP A 54 18.82 -7.41 26.53
C ASP A 54 17.57 -8.30 26.56
N ILE A 55 17.21 -8.92 25.41
CA ILE A 55 16.04 -9.78 25.25
C ILE A 55 16.50 -11.20 24.92
N ASP A 56 16.24 -12.12 25.84
CA ASP A 56 16.67 -13.52 25.68
C ASP A 56 15.82 -14.30 24.68
N HIS A 57 14.50 -13.99 24.62
CA HIS A 57 13.56 -14.75 23.82
C HIS A 57 12.38 -13.91 23.29
N ILE A 58 11.97 -14.20 22.05
CA ILE A 58 10.79 -13.67 21.37
C ILE A 58 9.90 -14.87 21.00
N ASP A 59 8.64 -14.86 21.42
CA ASP A 59 7.72 -15.99 21.17
C ASP A 59 7.34 -16.09 19.67
N HIS A 60 7.04 -14.94 19.03
CA HIS A 60 6.66 -14.89 17.62
C HIS A 60 7.39 -13.76 16.89
N VAL A 61 7.91 -14.07 15.69
CA VAL A 61 8.46 -13.07 14.76
C VAL A 61 7.56 -13.02 13.53
N ILE A 62 6.92 -11.88 13.30
CA ILE A 62 5.97 -11.68 12.20
C ILE A 62 6.60 -10.76 11.16
N PHE A 63 6.67 -11.23 9.92
CA PHE A 63 7.17 -10.44 8.81
C PHE A 63 6.04 -9.93 7.93
N THR A 64 6.17 -8.69 7.46
CA THR A 64 5.29 -8.09 6.46
C THR A 64 6.09 -7.58 5.27
N SER A 65 5.53 -7.70 4.06
CA SER A 65 6.11 -7.23 2.82
C SER A 65 5.02 -6.98 1.77
N PHE A 66 5.37 -6.30 0.68
CA PHE A 66 4.45 -6.09 -0.47
C PHE A 66 4.60 -7.15 -1.57
N CYS A 67 5.25 -8.27 -1.26
CA CYS A 67 5.44 -9.44 -2.11
C CYS A 67 6.54 -9.42 -3.18
N SER A 68 7.59 -10.18 -2.87
CA SER A 68 8.45 -10.80 -3.87
C SER A 68 8.92 -12.15 -3.32
N LYS A 69 8.23 -13.22 -3.69
CA LYS A 69 8.34 -14.57 -3.08
C LYS A 69 9.77 -15.07 -2.78
N TRP A 70 10.74 -14.76 -3.65
CA TRP A 70 12.12 -15.25 -3.48
C TRP A 70 13.04 -14.27 -2.74
N HIS A 71 12.89 -12.97 -2.96
CA HIS A 71 13.72 -11.97 -2.32
C HIS A 71 13.36 -11.80 -0.84
N ASP A 72 12.09 -11.96 -0.49
CA ASP A 72 11.63 -11.77 0.88
C ASP A 72 12.15 -12.85 1.82
N TRP A 73 12.19 -14.13 1.39
CA TRP A 73 12.78 -15.19 2.21
C TRP A 73 14.26 -14.96 2.53
N ARG A 74 15.03 -14.37 1.63
CA ARG A 74 16.42 -14.00 1.89
C ARG A 74 16.52 -12.86 2.91
N ARG A 75 15.66 -11.86 2.83
CA ARG A 75 15.59 -10.77 3.80
C ARG A 75 15.17 -11.27 5.17
N ILE A 76 14.17 -12.14 5.23
CA ILE A 76 13.73 -12.82 6.46
C ILE A 76 14.92 -13.56 7.09
N ALA A 77 15.64 -14.38 6.33
CA ALA A 77 16.81 -15.10 6.84
C ALA A 77 17.88 -14.15 7.41
N CYS A 78 18.17 -13.03 6.75
CA CYS A 78 19.09 -12.01 7.26
C CYS A 78 18.59 -11.39 8.58
N CYS A 79 17.28 -11.11 8.69
CA CYS A 79 16.71 -10.58 9.92
C CYS A 79 16.84 -11.59 11.07
N LEU A 80 16.50 -12.86 10.82
CA LEU A 80 16.59 -13.92 11.82
C LEU A 80 18.04 -14.14 12.27
N GLN A 81 19.00 -14.09 11.35
CA GLN A 81 20.43 -14.14 11.68
C GLN A 81 20.85 -12.92 12.53
N ALA A 82 20.35 -11.73 12.21
CA ALA A 82 20.66 -10.54 13.00
C ALA A 82 20.09 -10.62 14.43
N ILE A 83 18.89 -11.19 14.61
CA ILE A 83 18.28 -11.44 15.92
C ILE A 83 19.15 -12.40 16.74
N THR A 84 19.52 -13.55 16.17
CA THR A 84 20.35 -14.54 16.86
C THR A 84 21.75 -14.01 17.19
N SER A 85 22.30 -13.12 16.36
CA SER A 85 23.60 -12.48 16.62
C SER A 85 23.60 -11.57 17.85
N GLN A 86 22.42 -11.13 18.31
CA GLN A 86 22.29 -10.39 19.57
C GLN A 86 22.13 -11.31 20.79
N GLY A 87 22.20 -12.62 20.62
CA GLY A 87 21.97 -13.59 21.68
C GLY A 87 20.48 -13.87 21.93
N CYS A 88 19.59 -13.29 21.16
CA CYS A 88 18.15 -13.46 21.29
C CYS A 88 17.69 -14.72 20.53
N SER A 89 16.96 -15.60 21.19
CA SER A 89 16.28 -16.74 20.56
C SER A 89 14.87 -16.35 20.12
N PHE A 90 14.25 -17.15 19.24
CA PHE A 90 12.87 -16.94 18.83
C PHE A 90 12.14 -18.27 18.64
N GLY A 91 10.81 -18.20 18.79
CA GLY A 91 9.90 -19.32 18.56
C GLY A 91 9.38 -19.36 17.12
N GLU A 92 8.09 -19.15 16.94
CA GLU A 92 7.45 -19.23 15.63
C GLU A 92 7.78 -18.03 14.73
N VAL A 93 7.99 -18.30 13.44
CA VAL A 93 8.16 -17.29 12.39
C VAL A 93 6.94 -17.30 11.48
N ILE A 94 6.25 -16.16 11.37
CA ILE A 94 5.01 -15.99 10.63
C ILE A 94 5.26 -15.05 9.45
N PHE A 95 4.95 -15.50 8.24
CA PHE A 95 5.01 -14.69 7.02
C PHE A 95 4.02 -15.21 5.98
N ASP A 96 3.08 -14.36 5.56
CA ASP A 96 2.23 -14.63 4.40
C ASP A 96 2.44 -13.53 3.34
N PRO A 97 3.06 -13.85 2.19
CA PRO A 97 3.32 -12.89 1.13
C PRO A 97 2.06 -12.46 0.36
N TYR A 98 0.92 -13.13 0.59
CA TYR A 98 -0.34 -12.86 -0.12
C TYR A 98 -1.33 -12.03 0.70
N GLU A 99 -0.98 -11.63 1.92
CA GLU A 99 -1.90 -10.96 2.84
C GLU A 99 -1.46 -9.51 3.17
N HIS A 100 -0.86 -8.79 2.19
CA HIS A 100 -0.39 -7.42 2.36
C HIS A 100 -1.48 -6.47 2.87
N HIS A 101 -2.65 -6.46 2.22
CA HIS A 101 -3.76 -5.61 2.62
C HIS A 101 -4.39 -6.04 3.95
N LEU A 102 -4.32 -7.32 4.30
CA LEU A 102 -4.75 -7.80 5.61
C LEU A 102 -3.91 -7.15 6.72
N TYR A 103 -2.59 -7.05 6.55
CA TYR A 103 -1.73 -6.35 7.52
C TYR A 103 -2.08 -4.87 7.66
N HIS A 104 -2.43 -4.19 6.56
CA HIS A 104 -2.95 -2.83 6.61
C HIS A 104 -4.25 -2.72 7.39
N ALA A 105 -5.18 -3.65 7.17
CA ALA A 105 -6.46 -3.70 7.88
C ALA A 105 -6.27 -3.95 9.39
N HIS A 106 -5.40 -4.91 9.76
CA HIS A 106 -5.03 -5.15 11.16
C HIS A 106 -4.51 -3.88 11.84
N ASN A 107 -3.53 -3.21 11.21
CA ASN A 107 -2.94 -2.00 11.77
C ASN A 107 -3.97 -0.91 12.01
N ALA A 108 -4.81 -0.61 11.02
CA ALA A 108 -5.82 0.44 11.14
C ALA A 108 -6.91 0.09 12.17
N PHE A 109 -7.37 -1.15 12.18
CA PHE A 109 -8.45 -1.58 13.05
C PHE A 109 -8.03 -1.59 14.52
N TYR A 110 -6.93 -2.25 14.87
CA TYR A 110 -6.47 -2.33 16.26
C TYR A 110 -5.99 -0.97 16.81
N ALA A 111 -5.45 -0.09 15.96
CA ALA A 111 -5.10 1.26 16.36
C ALA A 111 -6.32 2.19 16.56
N SER A 112 -7.50 1.83 16.02
CA SER A 112 -8.70 2.67 16.10
C SER A 112 -9.40 2.64 17.45
N GLY A 113 -9.24 1.56 18.21
CA GLY A 113 -9.99 1.31 19.45
C GLY A 113 -11.47 0.95 19.24
N PHE A 114 -11.90 0.66 17.99
CA PHE A 114 -13.27 0.22 17.73
C PHE A 114 -13.45 -1.27 17.97
N ASP A 115 -14.61 -1.68 18.51
CA ASP A 115 -14.98 -3.09 18.64
C ASP A 115 -15.37 -3.72 17.30
N GLN A 116 -15.87 -2.90 16.37
CA GLN A 116 -16.27 -3.30 15.02
C GLN A 116 -16.09 -2.16 14.02
N ALA A 117 -15.58 -2.49 12.83
CA ALA A 117 -15.43 -1.55 11.72
C ALA A 117 -15.44 -2.26 10.37
N ILE A 118 -15.68 -1.50 9.30
CA ILE A 118 -15.25 -1.86 7.95
C ILE A 118 -13.91 -1.18 7.68
N ALA A 119 -12.90 -1.96 7.30
CA ALA A 119 -11.62 -1.43 6.85
C ALA A 119 -11.61 -1.32 5.32
N LEU A 120 -11.36 -0.10 4.81
CA LEU A 120 -11.03 0.13 3.41
C LEU A 120 -9.51 0.31 3.30
N VAL A 121 -8.87 -0.56 2.55
CA VAL A 121 -7.45 -0.47 2.22
C VAL A 121 -7.30 -0.07 0.76
N MET A 122 -6.53 1.00 0.48
CA MET A 122 -6.18 1.45 -0.87
C MET A 122 -4.68 1.67 -0.95
N ASP A 123 -4.04 0.91 -1.83
CA ASP A 123 -2.58 0.94 -1.98
C ASP A 123 -2.14 0.95 -3.45
N GLY A 124 -0.89 1.33 -3.69
CA GLY A 124 -0.33 1.36 -5.03
C GLY A 124 -0.08 -0.03 -5.60
N SER A 125 0.31 -0.96 -4.75
CA SER A 125 0.67 -2.32 -5.18
C SER A 125 0.77 -3.26 -3.99
N GLY A 126 -0.28 -4.01 -3.75
CA GLY A 126 -0.32 -5.07 -2.74
C GLY A 126 0.14 -6.43 -3.27
N ALA A 127 -0.40 -7.48 -2.70
CA ALA A 127 -0.06 -8.86 -3.03
C ALA A 127 -0.42 -9.24 -4.49
N LEU A 128 0.32 -10.21 -5.04
CA LEU A 128 -0.03 -10.81 -6.33
C LEU A 128 -1.30 -11.66 -6.20
N TYR A 129 -2.11 -11.67 -7.26
CA TYR A 129 -3.26 -12.57 -7.34
C TYR A 129 -2.78 -14.02 -7.40
N LYS A 130 -3.02 -14.77 -6.34
CA LYS A 130 -2.47 -16.11 -6.11
C LYS A 130 -2.69 -17.12 -7.26
N PRO A 131 -3.87 -17.19 -7.91
CA PRO A 131 -4.08 -18.11 -9.05
C PRO A 131 -3.21 -17.83 -10.27
N MET A 132 -2.62 -16.62 -10.39
CA MET A 132 -1.84 -16.19 -11.55
C MET A 132 -0.34 -16.04 -11.26
N VAL A 133 0.13 -16.43 -10.09
CA VAL A 133 1.54 -16.28 -9.69
C VAL A 133 2.50 -17.10 -10.58
N ASP A 134 2.02 -18.20 -11.15
CA ASP A 134 2.82 -19.11 -11.96
C ASP A 134 2.58 -18.92 -13.48
N ILE A 135 1.82 -17.88 -13.89
CA ILE A 135 1.55 -17.58 -15.30
C ILE A 135 2.51 -16.48 -15.77
N GLU A 136 3.35 -16.76 -16.75
CA GLU A 136 4.20 -15.75 -17.41
C GLU A 136 3.33 -14.64 -18.01
N GLY A 137 3.55 -13.39 -17.58
CA GLY A 137 2.95 -12.17 -18.14
C GLY A 137 1.66 -11.67 -17.50
N GLY A 138 1.14 -12.30 -16.45
CA GLY A 138 -0.10 -11.88 -15.78
C GLY A 138 0.14 -11.36 -14.37
N PHE A 139 0.43 -10.08 -14.21
CA PHE A 139 0.70 -9.50 -12.89
C PHE A 139 -0.49 -8.68 -12.38
N TYR A 140 -1.57 -9.36 -11.97
CA TYR A 140 -2.61 -8.70 -11.20
C TYR A 140 -2.14 -8.52 -9.76
N ARG A 141 -2.10 -7.26 -9.29
CA ARG A 141 -1.75 -6.90 -7.92
C ARG A 141 -2.93 -6.33 -7.18
N GLU A 142 -3.05 -6.69 -5.93
CA GLU A 142 -4.07 -6.14 -5.04
C GLU A 142 -3.90 -4.62 -4.93
N SER A 143 -4.97 -3.89 -5.22
CA SER A 143 -4.99 -2.43 -5.25
C SER A 143 -5.91 -1.84 -4.20
N GLU A 144 -7.01 -2.53 -3.94
CA GLU A 144 -8.04 -2.11 -2.98
C GLU A 144 -8.67 -3.32 -2.34
N SER A 145 -9.00 -3.23 -1.05
CA SER A 145 -9.67 -4.30 -0.34
C SER A 145 -10.57 -3.78 0.77
N VAL A 146 -11.66 -4.49 1.00
CA VAL A 146 -12.62 -4.22 2.06
C VAL A 146 -12.65 -5.39 3.02
N TYR A 147 -12.47 -5.11 4.30
CA TYR A 147 -12.52 -6.12 5.37
C TYR A 147 -13.60 -5.78 6.39
N HIS A 148 -14.29 -6.79 6.88
CA HIS A 148 -15.10 -6.69 8.07
C HIS A 148 -14.25 -7.05 9.28
N CYS A 149 -14.12 -6.12 10.20
CA CYS A 149 -13.28 -6.24 11.38
C CYS A 149 -14.15 -6.27 12.65
N GLU A 150 -13.88 -7.21 13.54
CA GLU A 150 -14.58 -7.39 14.82
C GLU A 150 -13.56 -7.85 15.86
N TYR A 151 -13.48 -7.12 16.98
CA TYR A 151 -12.61 -7.44 18.11
C TYR A 151 -13.10 -8.73 18.81
N PRO A 152 -12.24 -9.63 19.32
CA PRO A 152 -10.78 -9.40 19.43
C PRO A 152 -9.94 -9.83 18.22
N ASP A 153 -10.41 -10.73 17.34
CA ASP A 153 -9.51 -11.45 16.40
C ASP A 153 -10.11 -11.73 15.02
N ARG A 154 -11.27 -11.18 14.71
CA ARG A 154 -11.97 -11.47 13.46
C ARG A 154 -11.77 -10.37 12.43
N ILE A 155 -10.94 -10.62 11.40
CA ILE A 155 -10.80 -9.75 10.24
C ILE A 155 -11.02 -10.57 8.97
N LEU A 156 -12.14 -10.33 8.27
CA LEU A 156 -12.61 -11.12 7.14
C LEU A 156 -12.65 -10.28 5.86
N PRO A 157 -12.01 -10.71 4.77
CA PRO A 157 -12.11 -10.03 3.50
C PRO A 157 -13.54 -10.11 2.97
N LYS A 158 -14.05 -8.99 2.47
CA LYS A 158 -15.36 -8.84 1.82
C LYS A 158 -15.23 -8.56 0.34
N GLU A 159 -14.22 -7.78 -0.04
CA GLU A 159 -13.90 -7.45 -1.42
C GLU A 159 -12.39 -7.34 -1.56
N ARG A 160 -11.86 -7.85 -2.67
CA ARG A 160 -10.46 -7.71 -3.08
C ARG A 160 -10.40 -7.33 -4.56
N HIS A 161 -9.82 -6.19 -4.87
CA HIS A 161 -9.60 -5.74 -6.23
C HIS A 161 -8.13 -5.91 -6.61
N TYR A 162 -7.91 -6.53 -7.75
CA TYR A 162 -6.59 -6.76 -8.32
C TYR A 162 -6.51 -6.07 -9.68
N SER A 163 -5.46 -5.34 -9.91
CA SER A 163 -5.25 -4.51 -11.09
C SER A 163 -4.02 -4.94 -11.88
N ALA A 164 -4.18 -5.01 -13.21
CA ALA A 164 -3.11 -5.18 -14.18
C ALA A 164 -3.03 -3.93 -15.06
N TYR A 165 -2.49 -2.88 -14.52
CA TYR A 165 -2.55 -1.51 -15.04
C TYR A 165 -1.69 -1.22 -16.29
N GLU A 166 -0.99 -2.22 -16.83
CA GLU A 166 -0.16 -2.07 -18.05
C GLU A 166 -0.89 -2.47 -19.34
N GLN A 167 -2.11 -2.99 -19.22
CA GLN A 167 -2.90 -3.49 -20.36
C GLN A 167 -3.99 -2.52 -20.77
N ALA A 168 -4.55 -2.73 -21.99
CA ALA A 168 -5.72 -2.00 -22.43
C ALA A 168 -6.91 -2.20 -21.49
N ALA A 169 -7.77 -1.18 -21.34
CA ALA A 169 -8.94 -1.27 -20.48
C ALA A 169 -9.83 -2.46 -20.88
N ILE A 170 -10.13 -3.31 -19.91
CA ILE A 170 -11.06 -4.43 -20.03
C ILE A 170 -12.21 -4.25 -19.04
N GLU A 171 -13.36 -4.83 -19.34
CA GLU A 171 -14.44 -4.91 -18.36
C GLU A 171 -13.98 -5.71 -17.15
N PRO A 172 -14.21 -5.22 -15.94
CA PRO A 172 -13.88 -5.94 -14.72
C PRO A 172 -14.60 -7.28 -14.62
N VAL A 173 -13.88 -8.30 -14.17
CA VAL A 173 -14.39 -9.64 -13.93
C VAL A 173 -14.40 -9.92 -12.44
N THR A 174 -15.56 -10.26 -11.89
CA THR A 174 -15.70 -10.58 -10.46
C THR A 174 -15.97 -12.06 -10.28
N GLU A 175 -15.16 -12.70 -9.43
CA GLU A 175 -15.28 -14.09 -9.02
C GLU A 175 -15.23 -14.18 -7.47
N GLY A 176 -16.39 -14.44 -6.88
CA GLY A 176 -16.53 -14.42 -5.42
C GLY A 176 -16.29 -13.02 -4.85
N ILE A 177 -15.27 -12.90 -4.01
CA ILE A 177 -14.84 -11.60 -3.42
C ILE A 177 -13.78 -10.89 -4.25
N ASN A 178 -13.24 -11.54 -5.29
CA ASN A 178 -12.13 -11.01 -6.08
C ASN A 178 -12.64 -10.35 -7.36
N THR A 179 -12.17 -9.15 -7.63
CA THR A 179 -12.42 -8.44 -8.89
C THR A 179 -11.10 -8.18 -9.59
N LEU A 180 -10.98 -8.64 -10.82
CA LEU A 180 -9.84 -8.40 -11.70
C LEU A 180 -10.18 -7.28 -12.67
N SER A 181 -9.32 -6.28 -12.77
CA SER A 181 -9.52 -5.13 -13.66
C SER A 181 -8.21 -4.55 -14.14
N ASN A 182 -8.30 -3.62 -15.10
CA ASN A 182 -7.18 -2.78 -15.53
C ASN A 182 -7.28 -1.36 -14.97
N THR A 183 -8.08 -1.17 -13.94
CA THR A 183 -8.20 0.13 -13.27
C THR A 183 -6.87 0.50 -12.63
N PHE A 184 -6.39 1.68 -12.96
CA PHE A 184 -5.17 2.20 -12.33
C PHE A 184 -5.46 2.52 -10.86
N PRO A 185 -4.73 1.92 -9.90
CA PRO A 185 -4.92 2.22 -8.48
C PRO A 185 -4.68 3.69 -8.19
N ALA A 186 -5.53 4.31 -7.36
CA ALA A 186 -5.42 5.74 -7.03
C ALA A 186 -4.04 6.12 -6.51
N ALA A 187 -3.45 5.30 -5.63
CA ALA A 187 -2.10 5.53 -5.11
C ALA A 187 -1.02 5.44 -6.19
N LEU A 188 -1.17 4.52 -7.16
CA LEU A 188 -0.17 4.33 -8.22
C LEU A 188 -0.18 5.48 -9.24
N ILE A 189 -1.33 6.11 -9.48
CA ILE A 189 -1.39 7.31 -10.37
C ILE A 189 -0.51 8.43 -9.79
N PHE A 190 -0.47 8.63 -8.47
CA PHE A 190 0.47 9.58 -7.85
C PHE A 190 1.92 9.26 -8.20
N SER A 191 2.30 7.98 -8.19
CA SER A 191 3.65 7.56 -8.58
C SER A 191 3.94 7.88 -10.05
N ARG A 192 2.98 7.64 -10.94
CA ARG A 192 3.13 7.94 -12.38
C ARG A 192 3.23 9.43 -12.65
N VAL A 193 2.45 10.25 -11.95
CA VAL A 193 2.57 11.72 -12.05
C VAL A 193 3.91 12.20 -11.52
N CYS A 194 4.42 11.63 -10.41
CA CYS A 194 5.77 11.94 -9.92
C CYS A 194 6.84 11.63 -10.98
N GLU A 195 6.77 10.46 -11.59
CA GLU A 195 7.71 10.04 -12.65
C GLU A 195 7.64 10.99 -13.85
N SER A 196 6.44 11.33 -14.33
CA SER A 196 6.26 12.26 -15.47
C SER A 196 6.83 13.65 -15.19
N PHE A 197 6.73 14.14 -13.96
CA PHE A 197 7.28 15.42 -13.54
C PHE A 197 8.81 15.40 -13.35
N GLY A 198 9.44 14.23 -13.45
CA GLY A 198 10.86 14.06 -13.18
C GLY A 198 11.21 14.10 -11.69
N PHE A 199 10.23 13.83 -10.82
CA PHE A 199 10.45 13.61 -9.40
C PHE A 199 10.90 12.17 -9.14
N GLY A 200 11.15 11.83 -7.88
CA GLY A 200 11.60 10.48 -7.51
C GLY A 200 10.63 9.39 -7.95
N ALA A 201 11.20 8.26 -8.36
CA ALA A 201 10.44 7.08 -8.76
C ALA A 201 9.62 6.48 -7.61
N ARG A 202 8.61 5.67 -7.95
CA ARG A 202 7.78 4.91 -7.01
C ARG A 202 7.06 5.74 -5.94
N GLY A 203 6.69 6.99 -6.27
CA GLY A 203 5.91 7.83 -5.37
C GLY A 203 6.68 8.40 -4.18
N ALA A 204 8.00 8.26 -4.13
CA ALA A 204 8.84 8.82 -3.05
C ALA A 204 8.61 10.33 -2.82
N ASP A 205 8.23 11.04 -3.87
CA ASP A 205 7.95 12.47 -3.88
C ASP A 205 6.45 12.82 -4.03
N ALA A 206 5.54 11.89 -3.78
CA ALA A 206 4.09 12.12 -3.86
C ALA A 206 3.64 13.36 -3.07
N GLY A 207 4.28 13.64 -1.93
CA GLY A 207 4.04 14.85 -1.14
C GLY A 207 4.30 16.15 -1.91
N LYS A 208 5.24 16.18 -2.86
CA LYS A 208 5.47 17.34 -3.73
C LYS A 208 4.30 17.56 -4.68
N VAL A 209 3.79 16.48 -5.29
CA VAL A 209 2.61 16.53 -6.16
C VAL A 209 1.37 16.97 -5.37
N MET A 210 1.16 16.42 -4.17
CA MET A 210 0.08 16.88 -3.28
C MET A 210 0.18 18.37 -2.97
N GLY A 211 1.38 18.89 -2.67
CA GLY A 211 1.60 20.31 -2.42
C GLY A 211 1.32 21.20 -3.63
N MET A 212 1.53 20.70 -4.85
CA MET A 212 1.25 21.44 -6.08
C MET A 212 -0.25 21.62 -6.37
N TYR A 213 -1.11 20.78 -5.79
CA TYR A 213 -2.56 20.87 -5.93
C TYR A 213 -3.09 22.28 -5.66
N ALA A 214 -2.59 22.94 -4.60
CA ALA A 214 -3.03 24.27 -4.20
C ALA A 214 -2.79 25.38 -5.25
N TYR A 215 -1.92 25.14 -6.19
CA TYR A 215 -1.58 26.07 -7.30
C TYR A 215 -2.26 25.72 -8.61
N GLY A 216 -2.94 24.58 -8.67
CA GLY A 216 -3.65 24.12 -9.86
C GLY A 216 -4.93 24.90 -10.12
N LYS A 217 -5.38 24.88 -11.37
CA LYS A 217 -6.63 25.51 -11.81
C LYS A 217 -7.63 24.44 -12.21
N PRO A 218 -8.91 24.58 -11.80
CA PRO A 218 -9.96 23.68 -12.24
C PRO A 218 -10.18 23.79 -13.76
N ASP A 219 -10.78 22.75 -14.34
CA ASP A 219 -11.28 22.72 -15.73
C ASP A 219 -10.25 22.90 -16.85
N VAL A 220 -8.95 22.80 -16.54
CA VAL A 220 -7.90 22.82 -17.57
C VAL A 220 -7.87 21.50 -18.33
N TYR A 221 -7.94 20.37 -17.62
CA TYR A 221 -8.00 19.03 -18.16
C TYR A 221 -9.40 18.46 -17.91
N LYS A 222 -10.27 18.49 -18.93
CA LYS A 222 -11.72 18.25 -18.76
C LYS A 222 -12.13 16.78 -18.81
N ASN A 223 -11.42 15.95 -19.57
CA ASN A 223 -11.79 14.56 -19.76
C ASN A 223 -11.48 13.75 -18.49
N PRO A 224 -12.41 13.01 -17.93
CA PRO A 224 -12.18 12.28 -16.69
C PRO A 224 -11.17 11.14 -16.87
N TRP A 225 -10.34 10.90 -15.85
CA TRP A 225 -9.47 9.71 -15.79
C TRP A 225 -10.22 8.48 -15.28
N TYR A 226 -11.16 8.66 -14.35
CA TYR A 226 -12.02 7.58 -13.86
C TYR A 226 -13.41 7.69 -14.48
N ILE A 227 -13.86 6.60 -15.09
CA ILE A 227 -15.17 6.48 -15.75
C ILE A 227 -15.89 5.23 -15.25
N LYS A 228 -17.21 5.18 -15.41
CA LYS A 228 -17.99 3.96 -15.15
C LYS A 228 -17.96 3.04 -16.38
N SER A 229 -17.66 1.77 -16.17
CA SER A 229 -17.79 0.72 -17.17
C SER A 229 -19.27 0.40 -17.46
N LYS A 230 -19.55 -0.42 -18.45
CA LYS A 230 -20.91 -0.88 -18.77
C LYS A 230 -21.55 -1.66 -17.61
N THR A 231 -20.76 -2.33 -16.81
CA THR A 231 -21.20 -3.08 -15.63
C THR A 231 -21.26 -2.25 -14.35
N GLY A 232 -21.01 -0.93 -14.45
CA GLY A 232 -21.08 0.01 -13.33
C GLY A 232 -19.82 0.08 -12.46
N HIS A 233 -18.81 -0.73 -12.75
CA HIS A 233 -17.51 -0.63 -12.06
C HIS A 233 -16.74 0.63 -12.48
N TRP A 234 -15.95 1.17 -11.58
CA TRP A 234 -15.00 2.21 -11.94
C TRP A 234 -13.82 1.59 -12.71
N ILE A 235 -13.46 2.23 -13.81
CA ILE A 235 -12.28 1.90 -14.61
C ILE A 235 -11.52 3.18 -14.95
N THR A 236 -10.24 3.05 -15.24
CA THR A 236 -9.41 4.18 -15.68
C THR A 236 -9.44 4.29 -17.20
N ASP A 237 -9.71 5.48 -17.73
CA ASP A 237 -9.42 5.79 -19.13
C ASP A 237 -7.91 6.05 -19.26
N ASN A 238 -7.17 4.97 -19.48
CA ASN A 238 -5.72 5.02 -19.55
C ASN A 238 -5.24 5.92 -20.71
N THR A 239 -5.98 6.00 -21.81
CA THR A 239 -5.62 6.84 -22.97
C THR A 239 -5.65 8.30 -22.55
N VAL A 240 -6.76 8.77 -21.99
CA VAL A 240 -6.89 10.16 -21.52
C VAL A 240 -5.86 10.50 -20.45
N MET A 241 -5.65 9.57 -19.51
CA MET A 241 -4.69 9.78 -18.42
C MET A 241 -3.24 9.92 -18.96
N TYR A 242 -2.83 9.04 -19.88
CA TYR A 242 -1.49 9.12 -20.47
C TYR A 242 -1.33 10.31 -21.39
N ASP A 243 -2.31 10.66 -22.20
CA ASP A 243 -2.28 11.84 -23.07
C ASP A 243 -2.08 13.15 -22.27
N ASP A 244 -2.77 13.28 -21.13
CA ASP A 244 -2.61 14.42 -20.22
C ASP A 244 -1.19 14.49 -19.62
N MET A 245 -0.54 13.34 -19.39
CA MET A 245 0.81 13.26 -18.80
C MET A 245 1.94 13.25 -19.83
N LEU A 246 1.65 12.92 -21.09
CA LEU A 246 2.67 12.74 -22.16
C LEU A 246 3.63 13.92 -22.29
N PRO A 247 3.18 15.20 -22.29
CA PRO A 247 4.10 16.34 -22.39
C PRO A 247 5.18 16.34 -21.30
N PHE A 248 4.87 15.85 -20.12
CA PHE A 248 5.81 15.82 -18.99
C PHE A 248 6.80 14.66 -19.10
N PHE A 249 6.40 13.52 -19.66
CA PHE A 249 7.32 12.44 -20.01
C PHE A 249 8.30 12.89 -21.10
N ASP A 250 7.84 13.75 -22.04
CA ASP A 250 8.66 14.34 -23.09
C ASP A 250 9.53 15.53 -22.60
N GLY A 251 9.50 15.83 -21.31
CA GLY A 251 10.40 16.81 -20.68
C GLY A 251 9.78 18.18 -20.38
N GLU A 252 8.49 18.40 -20.57
CA GLU A 252 7.81 19.63 -20.11
C GLU A 252 8.01 19.82 -18.59
N ARG A 253 8.38 21.03 -18.16
CA ARG A 253 8.65 21.36 -16.75
C ARG A 253 7.98 22.68 -16.31
N ASP A 254 6.98 23.14 -17.05
CA ASP A 254 6.20 24.31 -16.64
C ASP A 254 5.44 24.03 -15.34
N PHE A 255 5.73 24.83 -14.31
CA PHE A 255 5.16 24.65 -12.98
C PHE A 255 3.62 24.74 -12.99
N GLN A 256 3.04 25.68 -13.74
CA GLN A 256 1.58 25.86 -13.76
C GLN A 256 0.88 24.69 -14.44
N LYS A 257 1.47 24.12 -15.48
CA LYS A 257 0.94 22.93 -16.16
C LYS A 257 1.02 21.71 -15.22
N GLN A 258 2.16 21.53 -14.54
CA GLN A 258 2.31 20.48 -13.54
C GLN A 258 1.29 20.65 -12.39
N ALA A 259 1.09 21.86 -11.88
CA ALA A 259 0.11 22.14 -10.83
C ALA A 259 -1.33 21.83 -11.29
N ASN A 260 -1.66 22.10 -12.55
CA ASN A 260 -2.98 21.77 -13.10
C ASN A 260 -3.22 20.25 -13.20
N ILE A 261 -2.19 19.45 -13.53
CA ILE A 261 -2.26 17.97 -13.47
C ILE A 261 -2.39 17.49 -12.02
N ALA A 262 -1.63 18.08 -11.09
CA ALA A 262 -1.73 17.75 -9.67
C ALA A 262 -3.14 18.03 -9.12
N TYR A 263 -3.75 19.15 -9.54
CA TYR A 263 -5.14 19.48 -9.22
C TYR A 263 -6.10 18.41 -9.74
N LYS A 264 -5.99 18.07 -11.02
CA LYS A 264 -6.81 17.03 -11.63
C LYS A 264 -6.66 15.68 -10.93
N LEU A 265 -5.43 15.25 -10.68
CA LEU A 265 -5.14 14.00 -9.98
C LEU A 265 -5.85 13.93 -8.63
N GLN A 266 -5.75 15.00 -7.83
CA GLN A 266 -6.35 15.05 -6.51
C GLN A 266 -7.89 14.98 -6.59
N GLU A 267 -8.52 15.75 -7.48
CA GLU A 267 -9.97 15.76 -7.64
C GLU A 267 -10.51 14.43 -8.20
N GLU A 268 -9.86 13.84 -9.18
CA GLU A 268 -10.25 12.56 -9.77
C GLU A 268 -10.15 11.41 -8.75
N THR A 269 -9.04 11.31 -8.03
CA THR A 269 -8.85 10.26 -7.02
C THR A 269 -9.76 10.46 -5.82
N LYS A 270 -10.01 11.71 -5.40
CA LYS A 270 -10.99 12.05 -4.35
C LYS A 270 -12.40 11.61 -4.75
N LYS A 271 -12.86 11.96 -5.96
CA LYS A 271 -14.16 11.57 -6.48
C LYS A 271 -14.32 10.04 -6.51
N TYR A 272 -13.30 9.35 -6.99
CA TYR A 272 -13.26 7.90 -7.00
C TYR A 272 -13.37 7.31 -5.59
N THR A 273 -12.55 7.78 -4.66
CA THR A 273 -12.54 7.31 -3.26
C THR A 273 -13.86 7.57 -2.54
N MET A 274 -14.44 8.76 -2.74
CA MET A 274 -15.74 9.09 -2.14
C MET A 274 -16.85 8.18 -2.68
N SER A 275 -16.84 7.85 -3.97
CA SER A 275 -17.79 6.88 -4.51
C SER A 275 -17.63 5.49 -3.89
N LYS A 276 -16.40 5.03 -3.70
CA LYS A 276 -16.11 3.75 -3.00
C LYS A 276 -16.63 3.75 -1.56
N LEU A 277 -16.44 4.85 -0.84
CA LEU A 277 -16.94 5.00 0.53
C LEU A 277 -18.48 4.96 0.58
N HIS A 278 -19.16 5.61 -0.36
CA HIS A 278 -20.61 5.53 -0.47
C HIS A 278 -21.08 4.11 -0.77
N ASP A 279 -20.45 3.42 -1.73
CA ASP A 279 -20.76 2.02 -2.04
C ASP A 279 -20.59 1.10 -0.81
N ILE A 280 -19.56 1.34 0.02
CA ILE A 280 -19.32 0.61 1.28
C ILE A 280 -20.40 0.93 2.32
N ILE A 281 -20.76 2.20 2.48
CA ILE A 281 -21.80 2.62 3.43
C ILE A 281 -23.14 2.00 3.05
N ASP A 282 -23.52 2.08 1.78
CA ASP A 282 -24.78 1.56 1.28
C ASP A 282 -24.87 0.03 1.40
N LYS A 283 -23.74 -0.66 1.12
CA LYS A 283 -23.71 -2.13 1.10
C LYS A 283 -23.60 -2.77 2.49
N TYR A 284 -22.80 -2.18 3.38
CA TYR A 284 -22.47 -2.79 4.66
C TYR A 284 -23.06 -2.07 5.87
N ASN A 285 -23.60 -0.86 5.69
CA ASN A 285 -24.14 -0.02 6.76
C ASN A 285 -23.26 0.01 8.02
N PRO A 286 -21.96 0.33 7.91
CA PRO A 286 -21.01 0.20 9.01
C PRO A 286 -21.22 1.29 10.05
N LYS A 287 -21.04 0.94 11.34
CA LYS A 287 -20.94 1.92 12.43
C LYS A 287 -19.67 2.76 12.32
N ASN A 288 -18.57 2.11 11.97
CA ASN A 288 -17.24 2.71 11.90
C ASN A 288 -16.55 2.27 10.62
N ILE A 289 -15.75 3.16 10.06
CA ILE A 289 -14.88 2.87 8.92
C ILE A 289 -13.45 3.23 9.34
N VAL A 290 -12.49 2.36 9.05
CA VAL A 290 -11.07 2.62 9.17
C VAL A 290 -10.42 2.60 7.79
N LEU A 291 -9.48 3.50 7.55
CA LEU A 291 -8.83 3.71 6.27
C LEU A 291 -7.33 3.39 6.40
N SER A 292 -6.77 2.65 5.46
CA SER A 292 -5.36 2.26 5.46
C SER A 292 -4.81 2.04 4.05
N GLY A 293 -3.49 1.91 3.95
CA GLY A 293 -2.75 1.81 2.69
C GLY A 293 -2.12 3.14 2.28
N GLY A 294 -1.20 3.08 1.34
CA GLY A 294 -0.38 4.23 0.94
C GLY A 294 -1.20 5.43 0.44
N TYR A 295 -2.35 5.19 -0.18
CA TYR A 295 -3.23 6.27 -0.66
C TYR A 295 -3.72 7.18 0.47
N PHE A 296 -4.08 6.61 1.61
CA PHE A 296 -4.62 7.36 2.75
C PHE A 296 -3.55 8.11 3.57
N MET A 297 -2.29 8.07 3.15
CA MET A 297 -1.27 9.02 3.62
C MET A 297 -1.42 10.40 2.95
N ASN A 298 -2.31 10.54 1.97
CA ASN A 298 -2.66 11.81 1.35
C ASN A 298 -3.40 12.71 2.34
N CYS A 299 -2.84 13.88 2.64
CA CYS A 299 -3.35 14.82 3.62
C CYS A 299 -4.14 16.00 3.02
N VAL A 300 -4.48 15.94 1.72
CA VAL A 300 -5.20 17.01 0.98
C VAL A 300 -6.66 16.65 0.75
#